data_c7071ef4b1c7c5bd5c3ea4fdb521d3bc
#
_entry.id   c7071ef4b1c7c5bd5c3ea4fdb521d3bc
#
_cell.length_a   1.000
_cell.length_b   1.000
_cell.length_c   1.000
_cell.angle_alpha   90.00
_cell.angle_beta   90.00
_cell.angle_gamma   90.00
#
_symmetry.space_group_name_H-M   'P 1'
#
loop_
_entity.id
_entity.type
_entity.pdbx_description
1 polymer ?
#
loop_
_entity_poly.entity_id
_entity_poly.type
_entity_poly.pdbx_seq_one_letter_code
_entity_poly.pdbx_strand_id
1 'polypeptide(L)'
;MPPSPDAGATDLPLLSAAELFNSIEAGSVLVVDVDKSMDYRDEHLPGAVWCPRSRIDQLQVPADLRVVLYSEHETRARLAAIDLAEVIDTSVAVLEGGREAWRGAKLPVEATPNLPPDADCIDYLFWVSRRHMGSQDAALAYLEWEENLPAQIFADGDARFTIMSR
;
A
#
# COMPACT_ATOMS: atom_id res chain seq x y z
N MET A 1 20.67 14.09 -19.14
CA MET A 1 20.09 12.74 -19.13
C MET A 1 19.75 12.45 -17.67
N PRO A 2 18.49 12.27 -17.28
CA PRO A 2 18.17 11.92 -15.90
C PRO A 2 18.75 10.54 -15.59
N PRO A 3 19.20 10.25 -14.37
CA PRO A 3 19.70 8.93 -13.97
C PRO A 3 18.60 7.89 -14.19
N SER A 4 18.98 6.72 -14.68
CA SER A 4 18.06 5.58 -14.80
C SER A 4 17.49 5.24 -13.44
N PRO A 5 16.17 4.96 -13.33
CA PRO A 5 15.52 4.60 -12.06
C PRO A 5 16.07 3.29 -11.44
N ASP A 6 16.86 2.53 -12.17
CA ASP A 6 17.46 1.28 -11.71
C ASP A 6 18.74 1.43 -10.87
N ALA A 7 19.36 2.62 -10.82
CA ALA A 7 20.66 2.79 -10.17
C ALA A 7 20.62 2.70 -8.64
N GLY A 8 19.45 2.88 -8.01
CA GLY A 8 19.28 2.74 -6.56
C GLY A 8 18.68 1.41 -6.10
N ALA A 9 18.06 0.66 -7.02
CA ALA A 9 17.35 -0.58 -6.71
C ALA A 9 18.28 -1.79 -6.43
N THR A 10 19.55 -1.68 -6.82
CA THR A 10 20.49 -2.81 -6.81
C THR A 10 21.20 -3.03 -5.47
N ASP A 11 21.12 -2.09 -4.54
CA ASP A 11 21.94 -2.12 -3.30
C ASP A 11 21.13 -2.25 -2.00
N LEU A 12 19.80 -2.48 -2.09
CA LEU A 12 18.98 -2.69 -0.91
C LEU A 12 19.22 -4.10 -0.34
N PRO A 13 19.47 -4.21 0.98
CA PRO A 13 19.59 -5.50 1.64
C PRO A 13 18.34 -6.36 1.43
N LEU A 14 18.54 -7.64 1.11
CA LEU A 14 17.47 -8.61 1.04
C LEU A 14 17.49 -9.50 2.28
N LEU A 15 16.31 -9.86 2.77
CA LEU A 15 16.14 -10.88 3.79
C LEU A 15 15.37 -12.06 3.19
N SER A 16 15.85 -13.26 3.44
CA SER A 16 15.06 -14.45 3.17
C SER A 16 13.84 -14.52 4.10
N ALA A 17 12.83 -15.31 3.73
CA ALA A 17 11.63 -15.50 4.55
C ALA A 17 11.97 -16.03 5.95
N ALA A 18 12.95 -16.92 6.08
CA ALA A 18 13.37 -17.47 7.37
C ALA A 18 14.06 -16.41 8.27
N GLU A 19 14.93 -15.57 7.69
CA GLU A 19 15.59 -14.49 8.44
C GLU A 19 14.56 -13.44 8.91
N LEU A 20 13.61 -13.09 8.04
CA LEU A 20 12.56 -12.16 8.42
C LEU A 20 11.67 -12.75 9.52
N PHE A 21 11.28 -14.02 9.42
CA PHE A 21 10.49 -14.69 10.45
C PHE A 21 11.18 -14.65 11.82
N ASN A 22 12.48 -14.99 11.86
CA ASN A 22 13.27 -14.90 13.10
C ASN A 22 13.32 -13.46 13.64
N SER A 23 13.39 -12.46 12.78
CA SER A 23 13.42 -11.05 13.19
C SER A 23 12.06 -10.58 13.74
N ILE A 24 10.95 -11.09 13.19
CA ILE A 24 9.59 -10.87 13.71
C ILE A 24 9.46 -11.46 15.12
N GLU A 25 9.84 -12.73 15.29
CA GLU A 25 9.79 -13.41 16.59
C GLU A 25 10.66 -12.72 17.66
N ALA A 26 11.78 -12.13 17.23
CA ALA A 26 12.66 -11.36 18.12
C ALA A 26 12.15 -9.95 18.41
N GLY A 27 11.10 -9.48 17.74
CA GLY A 27 10.58 -8.12 17.88
C GLY A 27 11.58 -7.02 17.44
N SER A 28 12.50 -7.34 16.52
CA SER A 28 13.60 -6.47 16.10
C SER A 28 13.35 -5.76 14.76
N VAL A 29 12.16 -5.92 14.19
CA VAL A 29 11.82 -5.42 12.85
C VAL A 29 10.42 -4.83 12.81
N LEU A 30 10.27 -3.74 12.05
CA LEU A 30 8.98 -3.24 11.58
C LEU A 30 8.74 -3.82 10.17
N VAL A 31 7.72 -4.64 10.03
CA VAL A 31 7.34 -5.22 8.74
C VAL A 31 6.28 -4.36 8.07
N VAL A 32 6.48 -3.99 6.81
CA VAL A 32 5.60 -3.08 6.07
C VAL A 32 5.10 -3.75 4.80
N ASP A 33 3.79 -3.89 4.70
CA ASP A 33 3.09 -4.34 3.50
C ASP A 33 2.77 -3.15 2.59
N VAL A 34 3.25 -3.21 1.34
CA VAL A 34 3.01 -2.15 0.35
C VAL A 34 2.06 -2.57 -0.78
N ASP A 35 1.33 -3.65 -0.57
CA ASP A 35 0.30 -4.12 -1.50
C ASP A 35 -0.99 -3.31 -1.39
N LYS A 36 -2.03 -3.76 -2.05
CA LYS A 36 -3.35 -3.14 -1.96
C LYS A 36 -3.96 -3.39 -0.57
N SER A 37 -4.76 -2.44 -0.10
CA SER A 37 -5.42 -2.53 1.20
C SER A 37 -6.27 -3.80 1.35
N MET A 38 -6.97 -4.23 0.29
CA MET A 38 -7.79 -5.44 0.33
C MET A 38 -6.95 -6.71 0.40
N ASP A 39 -5.83 -6.76 -0.33
CA ASP A 39 -4.90 -7.90 -0.28
C ASP A 39 -4.28 -8.03 1.12
N TYR A 40 -3.94 -6.89 1.76
CA TYR A 40 -3.47 -6.86 3.14
C TYR A 40 -4.54 -7.35 4.14
N ARG A 41 -5.80 -6.91 3.99
CA ARG A 41 -6.89 -7.35 4.86
C ARG A 41 -7.12 -8.85 4.79
N ASP A 42 -7.00 -9.41 3.60
CA ASP A 42 -7.21 -10.83 3.35
C ASP A 42 -6.05 -11.68 3.88
N GLU A 43 -4.82 -11.23 3.67
CA GLU A 43 -3.63 -11.95 4.12
C GLU A 43 -2.42 -11.03 4.22
N HIS A 44 -1.75 -11.03 5.36
CA HIS A 44 -0.48 -10.33 5.58
C HIS A 44 0.46 -11.11 6.51
N LEU A 45 1.73 -10.69 6.55
CA LEU A 45 2.72 -11.28 7.46
C LEU A 45 2.41 -10.88 8.91
N PRO A 46 2.74 -11.73 9.91
CA PRO A 46 2.46 -11.45 11.31
C PRO A 46 3.01 -10.10 11.76
N GLY A 47 2.14 -9.31 12.41
CA GLY A 47 2.49 -8.00 12.93
C GLY A 47 2.84 -6.95 11.88
N ALA A 48 2.64 -7.21 10.59
CA ALA A 48 2.88 -6.23 9.54
C ALA A 48 1.92 -5.04 9.65
N VAL A 49 2.40 -3.87 9.25
CA VAL A 49 1.58 -2.66 9.08
C VAL A 49 1.39 -2.41 7.58
N TRP A 50 0.19 -1.98 7.21
CA TRP A 50 -0.06 -1.58 5.83
C TRP A 50 0.34 -0.13 5.61
N CYS A 51 1.14 0.11 4.57
CA CYS A 51 1.49 1.44 4.13
C CYS A 51 1.71 1.44 2.62
N PRO A 52 0.78 1.97 1.81
CA PRO A 52 0.96 2.02 0.36
C PRO A 52 2.12 2.96 0.00
N ARG A 53 2.82 2.65 -1.10
CA ARG A 53 3.98 3.45 -1.55
C ARG A 53 3.69 4.96 -1.61
N SER A 54 2.47 5.35 -1.99
CA SER A 54 2.06 6.76 -2.08
C SER A 54 2.00 7.50 -0.74
N ARG A 55 2.12 6.79 0.39
CA ARG A 55 2.15 7.36 1.75
C ARG A 55 3.38 6.90 2.54
N ILE A 56 4.37 6.35 1.87
CA ILE A 56 5.54 5.75 2.53
C ILE A 56 6.36 6.77 3.33
N ASP A 57 6.35 8.03 2.91
CA ASP A 57 6.96 9.18 3.58
C ASP A 57 6.29 9.55 4.91
N GLN A 58 5.06 9.05 5.15
CA GLN A 58 4.29 9.28 6.37
C GLN A 58 4.43 8.14 7.38
N LEU A 59 5.16 7.08 7.01
CA LEU A 59 5.37 5.92 7.87
C LEU A 59 6.09 6.30 9.16
N GLN A 60 5.48 5.98 10.30
CA GLN A 60 6.11 6.18 11.60
C GLN A 60 7.01 4.99 11.92
N VAL A 61 8.31 5.21 11.95
CA VAL A 61 9.32 4.18 12.20
C VAL A 61 9.91 4.36 13.59
N PRO A 62 9.78 3.37 14.50
CA PRO A 62 10.51 3.38 15.78
C PRO A 62 12.02 3.36 15.53
N ALA A 63 12.75 4.18 16.27
CA ALA A 63 14.19 4.43 16.05
C ALA A 63 15.07 3.18 16.25
N ASP A 64 14.59 2.21 17.00
CA ASP A 64 15.30 0.99 17.39
C ASP A 64 14.97 -0.21 16.51
N LEU A 65 14.07 -0.06 15.53
CA LEU A 65 13.66 -1.13 14.62
C LEU A 65 14.25 -0.96 13.22
N ARG A 66 14.70 -2.06 12.66
CA ARG A 66 14.96 -2.16 11.22
C ARG A 66 13.63 -2.24 10.47
N VAL A 67 13.52 -1.61 9.31
CA VAL A 67 12.32 -1.71 8.46
C VAL A 67 12.52 -2.75 7.36
N VAL A 68 11.55 -3.64 7.19
CA VAL A 68 11.52 -4.59 6.08
C VAL A 68 10.21 -4.44 5.32
N LEU A 69 10.32 -4.09 4.04
CA LEU A 69 9.17 -3.97 3.16
C LEU A 69 8.95 -5.28 2.39
N TYR A 70 7.69 -5.58 2.14
CA TYR A 70 7.32 -6.69 1.26
C TYR A 70 6.06 -6.36 0.46
N SER A 71 5.86 -7.10 -0.61
CA SER A 71 4.62 -7.15 -1.39
C SER A 71 4.51 -8.49 -2.11
N GLU A 72 3.40 -8.73 -2.80
CA GLU A 72 3.27 -9.91 -3.66
C GLU A 72 4.42 -9.99 -4.68
N HIS A 73 4.79 -8.83 -5.26
CA HIS A 73 5.90 -8.73 -6.21
C HIS A 73 7.06 -7.93 -5.61
N GLU A 74 8.21 -8.56 -5.39
CA GLU A 74 9.41 -7.96 -4.80
C GLU A 74 9.76 -6.58 -5.38
N THR A 75 9.58 -6.39 -6.69
CA THR A 75 9.87 -5.12 -7.37
C THR A 75 9.10 -3.94 -6.77
N ARG A 76 7.83 -4.12 -6.38
CA ARG A 76 7.02 -3.06 -5.76
C ARG A 76 7.60 -2.68 -4.39
N ALA A 77 7.97 -3.68 -3.59
CA ALA A 77 8.58 -3.46 -2.29
C ALA A 77 9.93 -2.74 -2.42
N ARG A 78 10.75 -3.10 -3.43
CA ARG A 78 12.02 -2.41 -3.72
C ARG A 78 11.81 -0.92 -4.05
N LEU A 79 10.83 -0.58 -4.88
CA LEU A 79 10.54 0.80 -5.22
C LEU A 79 10.09 1.61 -3.99
N ALA A 80 9.23 1.04 -3.15
CA ALA A 80 8.82 1.69 -1.91
C ALA A 80 9.98 1.82 -0.90
N ALA A 81 10.88 0.83 -0.86
CA ALA A 81 12.06 0.86 0.00
C ALA A 81 13.07 1.96 -0.40
N ILE A 82 13.22 2.22 -1.70
CA ILE A 82 14.04 3.33 -2.20
C ILE A 82 13.46 4.66 -1.73
N ASP A 83 12.15 4.87 -1.97
CA ASP A 83 11.48 6.11 -1.56
C ASP A 83 11.57 6.32 -0.02
N LEU A 84 11.42 5.24 0.76
CA LEU A 84 11.53 5.31 2.22
C LEU A 84 12.95 5.64 2.67
N ALA A 85 13.96 5.03 2.07
CA ALA A 85 15.38 5.25 2.42
C ALA A 85 15.85 6.70 2.16
N GLU A 86 15.11 7.47 1.34
CA GLU A 86 15.40 8.89 1.13
C GLU A 86 14.91 9.77 2.30
N VAL A 87 13.99 9.29 3.12
CA VAL A 87 13.31 10.09 4.15
C VAL A 87 13.58 9.62 5.58
N ILE A 88 14.21 8.45 5.77
CA ILE A 88 14.58 7.93 7.10
C ILE A 88 16.05 7.52 7.15
N ASP A 89 16.65 7.65 8.35
CA ASP A 89 18.04 7.23 8.60
C ASP A 89 18.16 5.77 9.09
N THR A 90 17.04 5.06 9.18
CA THR A 90 17.01 3.68 9.67
C THR A 90 17.31 2.68 8.54
N SER A 91 17.90 1.53 8.87
CA SER A 91 18.18 0.46 7.90
C SER A 91 16.88 -0.08 7.28
N VAL A 92 16.80 0.01 5.96
CA VAL A 92 15.69 -0.50 5.15
C VAL A 92 16.14 -1.75 4.41
N ALA A 93 15.28 -2.77 4.36
CA ALA A 93 15.50 -4.00 3.60
C ALA A 93 14.21 -4.46 2.92
N VAL A 94 14.31 -5.47 2.07
CA VAL A 94 13.18 -6.04 1.34
C VAL A 94 13.15 -7.56 1.53
N LEU A 95 11.97 -8.13 1.64
CA LEU A 95 11.77 -9.58 1.64
C LEU A 95 12.08 -10.14 0.25
N GLU A 96 13.08 -10.99 0.17
CA GLU A 96 13.48 -11.68 -1.06
C GLU A 96 12.35 -12.58 -1.56
N GLY A 97 11.99 -12.46 -2.85
CA GLY A 97 10.91 -13.21 -3.46
C GLY A 97 9.49 -12.84 -2.99
N GLY A 98 9.36 -11.81 -2.17
CA GLY A 98 8.07 -11.28 -1.73
C GLY A 98 7.20 -12.27 -0.97
N ARG A 99 5.87 -12.06 -1.02
CA ARG A 99 4.88 -12.89 -0.32
C ARG A 99 4.87 -14.34 -0.81
N GLU A 100 5.22 -14.57 -2.08
CA GLU A 100 5.31 -15.94 -2.62
C GLU A 100 6.39 -16.75 -1.91
N ALA A 101 7.57 -16.17 -1.67
CA ALA A 101 8.64 -16.85 -0.93
C ALA A 101 8.22 -17.16 0.52
N TRP A 102 7.48 -16.28 1.17
CA TRP A 102 6.91 -16.49 2.51
C TRP A 102 5.95 -17.68 2.54
N ARG A 103 4.98 -17.70 1.60
CA ARG A 103 4.04 -18.83 1.44
C ARG A 103 4.77 -20.13 1.10
N GLY A 104 5.77 -20.07 0.23
CA GLY A 104 6.60 -21.24 -0.14
C GLY A 104 7.33 -21.85 1.06
N ALA A 105 7.75 -21.02 2.02
CA ALA A 105 8.34 -21.43 3.28
C ALA A 105 7.29 -21.93 4.31
N LYS A 106 5.99 -21.86 4.00
CA LYS A 106 4.86 -22.26 4.86
C LYS A 106 4.86 -21.57 6.22
N LEU A 107 5.25 -20.30 6.24
CA LEU A 107 5.28 -19.48 7.44
C LEU A 107 3.87 -18.93 7.75
N PRO A 108 3.59 -18.54 9.02
CA PRO A 108 2.28 -18.09 9.42
C PRO A 108 1.90 -16.78 8.73
N VAL A 109 0.60 -16.59 8.55
CA VAL A 109 -0.01 -15.36 8.04
C VAL A 109 -1.16 -14.93 8.94
N GLU A 110 -1.52 -13.66 8.87
CA GLU A 110 -2.64 -13.05 9.59
C GLU A 110 -3.64 -12.47 8.59
N ALA A 111 -4.86 -12.22 9.06
CA ALA A 111 -5.90 -11.52 8.32
C ALA A 111 -6.58 -10.51 9.24
N THR A 112 -6.79 -9.30 8.74
CA THR A 112 -7.47 -8.22 9.49
C THR A 112 -8.54 -7.58 8.62
N PRO A 113 -9.73 -8.19 8.49
CA PRO A 113 -10.76 -7.79 7.52
C PRO A 113 -11.23 -6.34 7.62
N ASN A 114 -11.03 -5.70 8.78
CA ASN A 114 -11.46 -4.34 9.06
C ASN A 114 -10.30 -3.36 9.30
N LEU A 115 -9.04 -3.78 9.09
CA LEU A 115 -7.86 -2.95 9.22
C LEU A 115 -6.99 -3.05 7.95
N PRO A 116 -6.56 -1.91 7.40
CA PRO A 116 -6.86 -0.53 7.78
C PRO A 116 -8.36 -0.20 7.66
N PRO A 117 -8.89 0.83 8.38
CA PRO A 117 -10.29 1.26 8.24
C PRO A 117 -10.62 1.62 6.79
N ASP A 118 -11.90 1.52 6.39
CA ASP A 118 -12.36 1.84 5.02
C ASP A 118 -11.91 3.22 4.55
N ALA A 119 -11.92 4.21 5.45
CA ALA A 119 -11.49 5.58 5.14
C ALA A 119 -10.01 5.71 4.80
N ASP A 120 -9.17 4.78 5.28
CA ASP A 120 -7.72 4.77 5.02
C ASP A 120 -7.33 3.96 3.79
N CYS A 121 -8.25 3.13 3.28
CA CYS A 121 -8.04 2.33 2.06
C CYS A 121 -8.16 3.19 0.80
N ILE A 122 -7.18 4.08 0.58
CA ILE A 122 -7.16 5.05 -0.53
C ILE A 122 -7.09 4.44 -1.93
N ASP A 123 -6.77 3.17 -2.02
CA ASP A 123 -6.61 2.39 -3.24
C ASP A 123 -7.86 1.57 -3.59
N TYR A 124 -8.95 1.68 -2.79
CA TYR A 124 -10.17 0.89 -2.98
C TYR A 124 -11.44 1.74 -2.94
N LEU A 125 -12.27 1.60 -3.96
CA LEU A 125 -13.52 2.33 -4.09
C LEU A 125 -14.69 1.50 -3.56
N PHE A 126 -14.94 1.55 -2.25
CA PHE A 126 -16.00 0.81 -1.57
C PHE A 126 -17.39 1.03 -2.16
N TRP A 127 -17.71 2.24 -2.57
CA TRP A 127 -19.01 2.57 -3.17
C TRP A 127 -19.21 1.88 -4.52
N VAL A 128 -18.16 1.72 -5.34
CA VAL A 128 -18.22 0.97 -6.61
C VAL A 128 -18.47 -0.50 -6.32
N SER A 129 -17.74 -1.09 -5.39
CA SER A 129 -17.87 -2.49 -5.01
C SER A 129 -19.28 -2.79 -4.46
N ARG A 130 -19.77 -1.97 -3.52
CA ARG A 130 -21.11 -2.12 -2.94
C ARG A 130 -22.22 -2.03 -3.97
N ARG A 131 -22.10 -1.16 -4.97
CA ARG A 131 -23.04 -1.06 -6.09
C ARG A 131 -23.11 -2.35 -6.89
N HIS A 132 -21.98 -2.95 -7.19
CA HIS A 132 -21.93 -4.22 -7.95
C HIS A 132 -22.45 -5.41 -7.14
N MET A 133 -22.44 -5.34 -5.82
CA MET A 133 -23.04 -6.36 -4.95
C MET A 133 -24.55 -6.17 -4.71
N GLY A 134 -25.22 -5.25 -5.44
CA GLY A 134 -26.67 -5.07 -5.40
C GLY A 134 -27.18 -4.23 -4.23
N SER A 135 -26.35 -3.45 -3.56
CA SER A 135 -26.80 -2.51 -2.52
C SER A 135 -27.54 -1.32 -3.16
N GLN A 136 -28.83 -1.18 -2.84
CA GLN A 136 -29.64 -0.07 -3.31
C GLN A 136 -29.16 1.27 -2.74
N ASP A 137 -28.72 1.29 -1.48
CA ASP A 137 -28.20 2.49 -0.83
C ASP A 137 -26.90 2.98 -1.50
N ALA A 138 -26.02 2.05 -1.89
CA ALA A 138 -24.80 2.39 -2.61
C ALA A 138 -25.08 2.91 -4.03
N ALA A 139 -26.13 2.40 -4.68
CA ALA A 139 -26.56 2.90 -5.98
C ALA A 139 -27.12 4.34 -5.87
N LEU A 140 -27.91 4.62 -4.85
CA LEU A 140 -28.45 5.96 -4.58
C LEU A 140 -27.31 6.95 -4.23
N ALA A 141 -26.39 6.57 -3.38
CA ALA A 141 -25.22 7.40 -3.04
C ALA A 141 -24.36 7.72 -4.28
N TYR A 142 -24.24 6.77 -5.20
CA TYR A 142 -23.55 7.00 -6.48
C TYR A 142 -24.26 8.03 -7.35
N LEU A 143 -25.59 7.90 -7.50
CA LEU A 143 -26.38 8.86 -8.28
C LEU A 143 -26.29 10.27 -7.69
N GLU A 144 -26.40 10.40 -6.38
CA GLU A 144 -26.24 11.68 -5.67
C GLU A 144 -24.84 12.28 -5.90
N TRP A 145 -23.77 11.45 -5.88
CA TRP A 145 -22.44 11.89 -6.22
C TRP A 145 -22.31 12.37 -7.67
N GLU A 146 -22.87 11.61 -8.65
CA GLU A 146 -22.88 12.02 -10.06
C GLU A 146 -23.60 13.34 -10.28
N GLU A 147 -24.73 13.55 -9.62
CA GLU A 147 -25.52 14.81 -9.71
C GLU A 147 -24.75 16.00 -9.15
N ASN A 148 -23.91 15.79 -8.10
CA ASN A 148 -23.10 16.83 -7.48
C ASN A 148 -21.76 17.08 -8.17
N LEU A 149 -21.32 16.18 -9.06
CA LEU A 149 -20.03 16.26 -9.73
C LEU A 149 -19.81 17.56 -10.52
N PRO A 150 -20.80 18.11 -11.28
CA PRO A 150 -20.61 19.39 -11.97
C PRO A 150 -20.34 20.55 -11.01
N ALA A 151 -21.00 20.57 -9.84
CA ALA A 151 -20.81 21.62 -8.84
C ALA A 151 -19.39 21.52 -8.22
N GLN A 152 -18.88 20.32 -7.98
CA GLN A 152 -17.52 20.09 -7.49
C GLN A 152 -16.47 20.54 -8.52
N ILE A 153 -16.63 20.16 -9.79
CA ILE A 153 -15.73 20.56 -10.88
C ILE A 153 -15.68 22.09 -11.02
N PHE A 154 -16.82 22.77 -10.86
CA PHE A 154 -16.85 24.22 -10.88
C PHE A 154 -16.17 24.86 -9.65
N ALA A 155 -16.30 24.25 -8.48
CA ALA A 155 -15.69 24.73 -7.24
C ALA A 155 -14.16 24.55 -7.25
N ASP A 156 -13.68 23.45 -7.77
CA ASP A 156 -12.24 23.12 -7.84
C ASP A 156 -11.51 23.99 -8.87
N GLY A 157 -12.22 24.50 -9.88
CA GLY A 157 -11.65 25.39 -10.90
C GLY A 157 -10.61 24.77 -11.84
N ASP A 158 -10.42 23.45 -11.75
CA ASP A 158 -9.36 22.71 -12.46
C ASP A 158 -9.67 22.53 -13.95
N ALA A 159 -10.94 22.60 -14.33
CA ALA A 159 -11.37 22.38 -15.70
C ALA A 159 -12.20 23.53 -16.24
N ARG A 160 -11.80 24.06 -17.41
CA ARG A 160 -12.55 25.07 -18.17
C ARG A 160 -13.23 24.38 -19.34
N PHE A 161 -14.45 23.91 -19.12
CA PHE A 161 -15.28 23.36 -20.20
C PHE A 161 -16.09 24.47 -20.87
N THR A 162 -16.02 24.53 -22.20
CA THR A 162 -16.91 25.37 -23.01
C THR A 162 -18.04 24.49 -23.51
N ILE A 163 -19.28 24.77 -23.07
CA ILE A 163 -20.45 24.09 -23.61
C ILE A 163 -20.70 24.64 -25.01
N MET A 164 -20.50 23.79 -26.01
CA MET A 164 -20.89 24.14 -27.38
C MET A 164 -22.41 24.09 -27.47
N SER A 165 -23.05 25.26 -27.64
CA SER A 165 -24.47 25.35 -27.98
C SER A 165 -24.69 24.77 -29.38
N ARG A 166 -25.68 23.87 -29.50
CA ARG A 166 -26.17 23.37 -30.80
C ARG A 166 -26.88 24.46 -31.55
#